data_442f855dde01463551e314b9257f1f5c
#
_entry.id   442f855dde01463551e314b9257f1f5c
#
_cell.length_a   1.000
_cell.length_b   1.000
_cell.length_c   1.000
_cell.angle_alpha   90.00
_cell.angle_beta   90.00
_cell.angle_gamma   90.00
#
_symmetry.space_group_name_H-M   'P 1'
#
loop_
_entity.id
_entity.type
_entity.pdbx_description
1 polymer ?
#
loop_
_entity_poly.entity_id
_entity_poly.type
_entity_poly.pdbx_seq_one_letter_code
_entity_poly.pdbx_strand_id
1 'polypeptide(L)'
;MINYFTWSEFDNAVEHIASKCNVLEFSGIYGVPRGGLCLAVALSHMLKINLISEPKKNSLIVDDVYETGLTLKTFKDIEGATFFVLFSKSKPKWWNSVFIAEKSEWIVFPWENTLDSKNDRNEYTRKRGLS
;
A
#
# COMPACT_ATOMS: atom_id res chain seq x y z
N MET A 1 -13.03 11.04 -10.06
CA MET A 1 -13.33 9.63 -10.38
C MET A 1 -13.17 8.77 -9.13
N ILE A 2 -14.11 7.87 -8.90
CA ILE A 2 -14.07 6.94 -7.78
C ILE A 2 -13.82 5.53 -8.33
N ASN A 3 -12.82 4.86 -7.79
CA ASN A 3 -12.48 3.49 -8.12
C ASN A 3 -12.78 2.60 -6.91
N TYR A 4 -13.75 1.71 -7.06
CA TYR A 4 -14.08 0.73 -6.02
C TYR A 4 -13.24 -0.53 -6.23
N PHE A 5 -12.20 -0.66 -5.41
CA PHE A 5 -11.30 -1.80 -5.46
C PHE A 5 -11.95 -2.98 -4.73
N THR A 6 -12.05 -4.12 -5.40
CA THR A 6 -12.77 -5.29 -4.88
C THR A 6 -11.83 -6.25 -4.16
N TRP A 7 -12.41 -7.14 -3.32
CA TRP A 7 -11.63 -8.21 -2.70
C TRP A 7 -10.99 -9.13 -3.73
N SER A 8 -11.67 -9.39 -4.85
CA SER A 8 -11.11 -10.22 -5.93
C SER A 8 -9.89 -9.56 -6.55
N GLU A 9 -9.97 -8.27 -6.81
CA GLU A 9 -8.83 -7.49 -7.33
C GLU A 9 -7.69 -7.45 -6.31
N PHE A 10 -8.02 -7.34 -5.03
CA PHE A 10 -7.05 -7.38 -3.95
C PHE A 10 -6.31 -8.72 -3.93
N ASP A 11 -7.03 -9.83 -4.01
CA ASP A 11 -6.43 -11.17 -4.04
C ASP A 11 -5.44 -11.31 -5.18
N ASN A 12 -5.82 -10.83 -6.37
CA ASN A 12 -4.93 -10.85 -7.53
C ASN A 12 -3.68 -9.99 -7.32
N ALA A 13 -3.85 -8.83 -6.69
CA ALA A 13 -2.74 -7.94 -6.38
C ALA A 13 -1.77 -8.58 -5.38
N VAL A 14 -2.30 -9.26 -4.36
CA VAL A 14 -1.48 -9.97 -3.37
C VAL A 14 -0.64 -11.06 -4.05
N GLU A 15 -1.26 -11.83 -4.94
CA GLU A 15 -0.55 -12.86 -5.71
C GLU A 15 0.55 -12.24 -6.57
N HIS A 16 0.27 -11.11 -7.20
CA HIS A 16 1.24 -10.39 -8.02
C HIS A 16 2.47 -9.97 -7.20
N ILE A 17 2.22 -9.35 -6.05
CA ILE A 17 3.31 -8.91 -5.16
C ILE A 17 4.11 -10.14 -4.67
N ALA A 18 3.41 -11.18 -4.24
CA ALA A 18 4.05 -12.38 -3.75
C ALA A 18 4.95 -13.03 -4.81
N SER A 19 4.51 -13.05 -6.07
CA SER A 19 5.31 -13.61 -7.15
C SER A 19 6.60 -12.81 -7.40
N LYS A 20 6.55 -11.49 -7.16
CA LYS A 20 7.74 -10.63 -7.28
C LYS A 20 8.70 -10.78 -6.10
N CYS A 21 8.19 -11.19 -4.95
CA CYS A 21 8.94 -11.24 -3.70
C CYS A 21 9.37 -12.64 -3.28
N ASN A 22 8.92 -13.69 -3.97
CA ASN A 22 9.14 -15.07 -3.54
C ASN A 22 10.60 -15.53 -3.53
N VAL A 23 11.47 -14.81 -4.24
CA VAL A 23 12.91 -15.13 -4.30
C VAL A 23 13.72 -14.29 -3.30
N LEU A 24 13.07 -13.40 -2.57
CA LEU A 24 13.71 -12.50 -1.63
C LEU A 24 13.52 -13.03 -0.20
N GLU A 25 14.53 -12.81 0.64
CA GLU A 25 14.46 -13.15 2.05
C GLU A 25 14.20 -11.88 2.85
N PHE A 26 13.05 -11.84 3.54
CA PHE A 26 12.68 -10.70 4.36
C PHE A 26 12.77 -11.04 5.84
N SER A 27 13.22 -10.06 6.64
CA SER A 27 13.23 -10.17 8.10
C SER A 27 11.81 -10.12 8.69
N GLY A 28 10.84 -9.61 7.92
CA GLY A 28 9.45 -9.51 8.32
C GLY A 28 8.68 -8.64 7.34
N ILE A 29 7.38 -8.56 7.56
CA ILE A 29 6.51 -7.69 6.75
C ILE A 29 5.90 -6.63 7.67
N TYR A 30 6.07 -5.37 7.31
CA TYR A 30 5.51 -4.23 8.02
C TYR A 30 4.44 -3.57 7.16
N GLY A 31 3.22 -3.48 7.69
CA GLY A 31 2.15 -2.72 7.05
C GLY A 31 2.05 -1.33 7.66
N VAL A 32 2.14 -0.31 6.82
CA VAL A 32 2.00 1.07 7.30
C VAL A 32 0.55 1.28 7.79
N PRO A 33 0.34 1.58 9.07
CA PRO A 33 -1.01 1.74 9.60
C PRO A 33 -1.69 2.98 8.99
N ARG A 34 -2.95 2.91 8.80
CA ARG A 34 -3.81 1.73 8.90
C ARG A 34 -3.95 1.04 7.54
N GLY A 35 -3.83 1.83 6.45
CA GLY A 35 -4.13 1.38 5.10
C GLY A 35 -3.34 0.15 4.62
N GLY A 36 -2.11 0.01 5.08
CA GLY A 36 -1.25 -1.10 4.67
C GLY A 36 -1.43 -2.39 5.44
N LEU A 37 -2.25 -2.39 6.51
CA LEU A 37 -2.37 -3.55 7.40
C LEU A 37 -2.99 -4.77 6.71
N CYS A 38 -4.08 -4.58 5.96
CA CYS A 38 -4.72 -5.70 5.26
C CYS A 38 -3.77 -6.36 4.27
N LEU A 39 -3.04 -5.53 3.52
CA LEU A 39 -2.06 -6.04 2.56
C LEU A 39 -0.94 -6.81 3.26
N ALA A 40 -0.43 -6.27 4.37
CA ALA A 40 0.63 -6.91 5.13
C ALA A 40 0.20 -8.28 5.67
N VAL A 41 -1.02 -8.36 6.22
CA VAL A 41 -1.58 -9.63 6.73
C VAL A 41 -1.69 -10.66 5.61
N ALA A 42 -2.24 -10.27 4.47
CA ALA A 42 -2.41 -11.17 3.35
C ALA A 42 -1.06 -11.68 2.81
N LEU A 43 -0.08 -10.80 2.69
CA LEU A 43 1.26 -11.18 2.25
C LEU A 43 1.98 -12.07 3.26
N SER A 44 1.80 -11.80 4.56
CA SER A 44 2.35 -12.63 5.61
C SER A 44 1.86 -14.07 5.50
N HIS A 45 0.57 -14.25 5.26
CA HIS A 45 0.01 -15.60 5.05
C HIS A 45 0.54 -16.24 3.78
N MET A 46 0.57 -15.51 2.69
CA MET A 46 0.98 -16.07 1.39
C MET A 46 2.47 -16.41 1.33
N LEU A 47 3.31 -15.54 1.86
CA LEU A 47 4.76 -15.71 1.83
C LEU A 47 5.29 -16.49 3.04
N LYS A 48 4.46 -16.72 4.05
CA LYS A 48 4.83 -17.37 5.32
C LYS A 48 5.96 -16.63 6.02
N ILE A 49 5.85 -15.31 6.06
CA ILE A 49 6.79 -14.41 6.71
C ILE A 49 6.05 -13.68 7.82
N ASN A 50 6.69 -13.52 8.98
CA ASN A 50 6.06 -12.91 10.14
C ASN A 50 5.72 -11.44 9.92
N LEU A 51 4.55 -11.03 10.44
CA LEU A 51 4.24 -9.61 10.60
C LEU A 51 5.13 -9.04 11.69
N ILE A 52 5.61 -7.83 11.47
CA ILE A 52 6.40 -7.10 12.47
C ILE A 52 5.72 -5.77 12.77
N SER A 53 5.86 -5.31 14.01
CA SER A 53 5.22 -4.08 14.49
C SER A 53 6.03 -2.84 14.19
N GLU A 54 7.27 -3.00 13.78
CA GLU A 54 8.17 -1.91 13.41
C GLU A 54 9.01 -2.32 12.21
N PRO A 55 9.27 -1.38 11.29
CA PRO A 55 10.11 -1.67 10.14
C PRO A 55 11.56 -1.95 10.56
N LYS A 56 12.18 -2.91 9.90
CA LYS A 56 13.54 -3.35 10.19
C LYS A 56 14.37 -3.44 8.91
N LYS A 57 15.68 -3.63 9.06
CA LYS A 57 16.54 -3.98 7.94
C LYS A 57 15.98 -5.20 7.21
N ASN A 58 16.05 -5.16 5.90
CA ASN A 58 15.64 -6.26 5.03
C ASN A 58 14.15 -6.64 5.18
N SER A 59 13.31 -5.72 5.65
CA SER A 59 11.88 -5.98 5.75
C SER A 59 11.15 -5.57 4.46
N LEU A 60 9.99 -6.17 4.26
CA LEU A 60 9.05 -5.75 3.22
C LEU A 60 8.08 -4.77 3.86
N ILE A 61 8.06 -3.55 3.36
CA ILE A 61 7.21 -2.47 3.89
C ILE A 61 6.12 -2.18 2.86
N VAL A 62 4.86 -2.30 3.28
CA VAL A 62 3.73 -2.19 2.36
C VAL A 62 2.72 -1.15 2.83
N ASP A 63 2.07 -0.53 1.87
CA ASP A 63 1.01 0.43 2.10
C ASP A 63 -0.04 0.28 0.99
N ASP A 64 -1.19 0.94 1.16
CA ASP A 64 -2.25 0.88 0.17
C ASP A 64 -2.00 1.82 -1.02
N VAL A 65 -1.71 3.08 -0.74
CA VAL A 65 -1.52 4.10 -1.79
C VAL A 65 -0.28 4.94 -1.52
N TYR A 66 0.50 5.16 -2.57
CA TYR A 66 1.56 6.17 -2.57
C TYR A 66 0.99 7.43 -3.23
N GLU A 67 0.76 8.46 -2.46
CA GLU A 67 0.25 9.74 -2.96
C GLU A 67 1.35 10.78 -3.08
N THR A 68 1.73 11.40 -1.96
CA THR A 68 2.83 12.36 -1.90
C THR A 68 4.15 11.73 -1.52
N GLY A 69 4.09 10.51 -1.01
CA GLY A 69 5.27 9.79 -0.53
C GLY A 69 5.75 10.21 0.86
N LEU A 70 5.08 11.15 1.52
CA LEU A 70 5.53 11.65 2.83
C LEU A 70 5.63 10.53 3.87
N THR A 71 4.64 9.65 3.91
CA THR A 71 4.63 8.54 4.87
C THR A 71 5.73 7.53 4.56
N LEU A 72 5.79 7.07 3.33
CA LEU A 72 6.73 6.02 2.94
C LEU A 72 8.18 6.50 2.97
N LYS A 73 8.41 7.78 2.70
CA LYS A 73 9.73 8.40 2.77
C LYS A 73 10.39 8.27 4.14
N THR A 74 9.59 8.22 5.21
CA THR A 74 10.16 8.09 6.56
C THR A 74 10.93 6.80 6.74
N PHE A 75 10.67 5.79 5.89
CA PHE A 75 11.31 4.48 5.96
C PHE A 75 12.34 4.25 4.86
N LYS A 76 12.49 5.22 3.95
CA LYS A 76 13.29 5.07 2.73
C LYS A 76 14.72 4.60 2.96
N ASP A 77 15.33 5.07 4.05
CA ASP A 77 16.75 4.81 4.33
C ASP A 77 16.99 3.54 5.15
N ILE A 78 15.95 2.76 5.41
CA ILE A 78 16.12 1.48 6.11
C ILE A 78 16.86 0.52 5.18
N GLU A 79 18.01 0.05 5.63
CA GLU A 79 18.90 -0.80 4.84
C GLU A 79 18.21 -2.08 4.37
N GLY A 80 18.25 -2.34 3.07
CA GLY A 80 17.71 -3.56 2.48
C GLY A 80 16.19 -3.66 2.47
N ALA A 81 15.47 -2.61 2.85
CA ALA A 81 14.01 -2.63 2.82
C ALA A 81 13.49 -2.61 1.38
N THR A 82 12.43 -3.36 1.14
CA THR A 82 11.70 -3.37 -0.13
C THR A 82 10.32 -2.77 0.12
N PHE A 83 9.87 -1.93 -0.81
CA PHE A 83 8.61 -1.18 -0.66
C PHE A 83 7.62 -1.58 -1.74
N PHE A 84 6.39 -1.90 -1.33
CA PHE A 84 5.30 -2.20 -2.25
C PHE A 84 4.03 -1.47 -1.83
N VAL A 85 3.31 -0.91 -2.80
CA VAL A 85 1.99 -0.33 -2.60
C VAL A 85 1.03 -0.94 -3.62
N LEU A 86 -0.27 -0.86 -3.35
CA LEU A 86 -1.28 -1.31 -4.30
C LEU A 86 -1.41 -0.30 -5.44
N PHE A 87 -1.51 0.98 -5.10
CA PHE A 87 -1.66 2.07 -6.08
C PHE A 87 -0.62 3.14 -5.85
N SER A 88 -0.03 3.62 -6.93
CA SER A 88 0.87 4.78 -6.89
C SER A 88 0.32 5.88 -7.77
N LYS A 89 0.23 7.08 -7.23
CA LYS A 89 -0.19 8.28 -7.99
C LYS A 89 0.98 9.00 -8.63
N SER A 90 2.16 8.42 -8.53
CA SER A 90 3.38 8.87 -9.20
C SER A 90 4.08 7.69 -9.82
N LYS A 91 4.90 7.94 -10.83
CA LYS A 91 5.70 6.88 -11.44
C LYS A 91 6.65 6.31 -10.37
N PRO A 92 6.58 5.01 -10.09
CA PRO A 92 7.46 4.39 -9.08
C PRO A 92 8.95 4.60 -9.38
N LYS A 93 9.70 4.87 -8.31
CA LYS A 93 11.16 5.06 -8.39
C LYS A 93 11.85 4.06 -7.46
N TRP A 94 11.88 4.36 -6.14
CA TRP A 94 12.47 3.48 -5.13
C TRP A 94 11.46 2.57 -4.46
N TRP A 95 10.20 2.66 -4.84
CA TRP A 95 9.12 1.78 -4.38
C TRP A 95 8.51 1.07 -5.58
N ASN A 96 7.77 0.00 -5.31
CA ASN A 96 7.06 -0.78 -6.31
C ASN A 96 5.56 -0.60 -6.14
N SER A 97 4.82 -0.65 -7.23
CA SER A 97 3.35 -0.54 -7.19
C SER A 97 2.73 -1.58 -8.11
N VAL A 98 1.56 -2.09 -7.71
CA VAL A 98 0.79 -2.98 -8.58
C VAL A 98 0.08 -2.18 -9.66
N PHE A 99 -0.53 -1.06 -9.28
CA PHE A 99 -1.28 -0.21 -10.20
C PHE A 99 -0.78 1.23 -10.14
N ILE A 100 -0.94 1.94 -11.26
CA ILE A 100 -0.70 3.38 -11.33
C ILE A 100 -2.06 4.06 -11.39
N ALA A 101 -2.31 5.02 -10.52
CA ALA A 101 -3.55 5.76 -10.45
C ALA A 101 -3.32 7.23 -10.85
N GLU A 102 -4.37 7.88 -11.34
CA GLU A 102 -4.31 9.31 -11.60
C GLU A 102 -4.39 10.08 -10.27
N LYS A 103 -3.84 11.29 -10.24
CA LYS A 103 -3.81 12.10 -9.02
C LYS A 103 -5.21 12.42 -8.48
N SER A 104 -6.18 12.56 -9.37
CA SER A 104 -7.57 12.88 -9.00
C SER A 104 -8.40 11.64 -8.67
N GLU A 105 -7.86 10.46 -8.90
CA GLU A 105 -8.56 9.20 -8.65
C GLU A 105 -8.66 8.94 -7.15
N TRP A 106 -9.88 8.65 -6.67
CA TRP A 106 -10.10 8.25 -5.29
C TRP A 106 -10.40 6.76 -5.25
N ILE A 107 -9.63 6.01 -4.47
CA ILE A 107 -9.76 4.57 -4.39
C ILE A 107 -10.47 4.21 -3.09
N VAL A 108 -11.55 3.44 -3.22
CA VAL A 108 -12.28 2.91 -2.07
C VAL A 108 -11.89 1.44 -1.92
N PHE A 109 -11.22 1.12 -0.84
CA PHE A 109 -10.76 -0.23 -0.58
C PHE A 109 -11.85 -1.09 0.06
N PRO A 110 -11.84 -2.41 -0.17
CA PRO A 110 -12.92 -3.28 0.29
C PRO A 110 -13.05 -3.38 1.81
N TRP A 111 -12.00 -3.02 2.55
CA TRP A 111 -12.03 -3.00 4.02
C TRP A 111 -12.52 -1.67 4.58
N GLU A 112 -12.79 -0.69 3.75
CA GLU A 112 -13.21 0.63 4.21
C GLU A 112 -14.73 0.72 4.38
N ASN A 113 -15.16 1.55 5.36
CA ASN A 113 -16.55 1.94 5.49
C ASN A 113 -16.86 2.98 4.40
N THR A 114 -17.92 2.75 3.62
CA THR A 114 -18.26 3.63 2.49
C THR A 114 -18.50 5.07 2.93
N LEU A 115 -19.19 5.27 4.06
CA LEU A 115 -19.45 6.62 4.58
C LEU A 115 -18.17 7.32 5.01
N ASP A 116 -17.31 6.63 5.74
CA ASP A 116 -16.04 7.17 6.18
C ASP A 116 -15.14 7.50 4.98
N SER A 117 -15.16 6.65 3.96
CA SER A 117 -14.40 6.88 2.73
C SER A 117 -14.87 8.14 2.01
N LYS A 118 -16.20 8.39 1.97
CA LYS A 118 -16.72 9.63 1.39
C LYS A 118 -16.26 10.86 2.15
N ASN A 119 -16.28 10.79 3.47
CA ASN A 119 -15.82 11.89 4.31
C ASN A 119 -14.32 12.15 4.12
N ASP A 120 -13.54 11.11 4.05
CA ASP A 120 -12.09 11.20 3.80
C ASP A 120 -11.81 11.81 2.43
N ARG A 121 -12.58 11.42 1.42
CA ARG A 121 -12.46 11.98 0.07
C ARG A 121 -12.78 13.46 0.06
N ASN A 122 -13.86 13.86 0.72
CA ASN A 122 -14.26 15.26 0.79
C ASN A 122 -13.18 16.10 1.47
N GLU A 123 -12.61 15.62 2.56
CA GLU A 123 -11.53 16.29 3.24
C GLU A 123 -10.27 16.37 2.37
N TYR A 124 -9.94 15.29 1.68
CA TYR A 124 -8.81 15.24 0.76
C TYR A 124 -8.95 16.28 -0.36
N THR A 125 -10.11 16.32 -1.02
CA THR A 125 -10.34 17.27 -2.11
C THR A 125 -10.31 18.71 -1.61
N ARG A 126 -10.86 18.97 -0.43
CA ARG A 126 -10.82 20.30 0.17
C ARG A 126 -9.40 20.76 0.46
N LYS A 127 -8.58 19.89 1.05
CA LYS A 127 -7.17 20.21 1.37
C LYS A 127 -6.33 20.45 0.14
N ARG A 128 -6.71 19.81 -0.98
CA ARG A 128 -6.00 19.93 -2.25
C ARG A 128 -6.59 21.00 -3.18
N GLY A 129 -7.67 21.64 -2.77
CA GLY A 129 -8.36 22.61 -3.62
C GLY A 129 -9.01 22.01 -4.86
N LEU A 130 -9.39 20.74 -4.78
CA LEU A 130 -9.95 19.99 -5.90
C LEU A 130 -11.47 19.85 -5.85
N SER A 131 -12.15 20.68 -5.13
CA SER A 131 -13.61 20.60 -4.92
C SER A 131 -14.43 20.64 -6.20
#